data_07241620489c3b9b60a620b7ce3c2629
#
_entry.id   07241620489c3b9b60a620b7ce3c2629
#
_cell.length_a   1.000
_cell.length_b   1.000
_cell.length_c   1.000
_cell.angle_alpha   90.00
_cell.angle_beta   90.00
_cell.angle_gamma   90.00
#
_symmetry.space_group_name_H-M   'P 1'
#
loop_
_entity.id
_entity.type
_entity.pdbx_description
1 polymer ?
#
loop_
_entity_poly.entity_id
_entity_poly.type
_entity_poly.pdbx_seq_one_letter_code
_entity_poly.pdbx_strand_id
1 'polypeptide(L)'
;MRNYLLKKIPNSVLLLNRFFCLGLFVFFGYRLLFFLKFKTEANYTLLELVEALFFGIRFDNALLCYSFFIPLLLLFINEAFVNKYKILKTLSVGFLSVVFLVYQFVCAANVPYYKQFGNHFNKNALLWKGNASFVLGF
;
A
#
# COMPACT_ATOMS: atom_id res chain seq x y z
N MET A 1 17.91 30.84 -5.35
CA MET A 1 17.26 30.44 -4.10
C MET A 1 16.68 29.01 -4.13
N ARG A 2 15.98 28.60 -5.21
CA ARG A 2 15.37 27.24 -5.32
C ARG A 2 16.35 26.07 -5.17
N ASN A 3 17.59 26.21 -5.63
CA ASN A 3 18.60 25.14 -5.58
C ASN A 3 19.22 24.92 -4.18
N TYR A 4 19.14 25.89 -3.28
CA TYR A 4 19.64 25.76 -1.92
C TYR A 4 18.70 24.96 -1.01
N LEU A 5 17.39 25.06 -1.20
CA LEU A 5 16.40 24.29 -0.43
C LEU A 5 16.43 22.81 -0.80
N LEU A 6 16.62 22.46 -2.09
CA LEU A 6 16.67 21.09 -2.55
C LEU A 6 17.97 20.36 -2.13
N LYS A 7 19.05 21.08 -1.90
CA LYS A 7 20.35 20.51 -1.46
C LYS A 7 20.33 20.05 0.01
N LYS A 8 19.29 20.41 0.77
CA LYS A 8 19.17 20.13 2.22
C LYS A 8 18.26 18.95 2.55
N ILE A 9 17.60 18.34 1.54
CA ILE A 9 16.73 17.19 1.80
C ILE A 9 17.60 15.93 1.82
N PRO A 10 17.62 15.16 2.93
CA PRO A 10 18.36 13.92 3.02
C PRO A 10 17.90 12.92 1.96
N ASN A 11 18.82 12.18 1.36
CA ASN A 11 18.52 11.15 0.37
C ASN A 11 17.55 10.09 0.91
N SER A 12 17.55 9.88 2.21
CA SER A 12 16.64 8.97 2.92
C SER A 12 15.20 9.43 2.84
N VAL A 13 14.94 10.73 2.99
CA VAL A 13 13.59 11.31 2.86
C VAL A 13 13.08 11.20 1.43
N LEU A 14 13.95 11.47 0.44
CA LEU A 14 13.61 11.29 -0.97
C LEU A 14 13.24 9.85 -1.30
N LEU A 15 13.97 8.89 -0.75
CA LEU A 15 13.70 7.48 -0.92
C LEU A 15 12.33 7.09 -0.33
N LEU A 16 12.03 7.52 0.90
CA LEU A 16 10.72 7.29 1.52
C LEU A 16 9.59 7.91 0.70
N ASN A 17 9.76 9.14 0.24
CA ASN A 17 8.75 9.81 -0.57
C ASN A 17 8.47 9.07 -1.89
N ARG A 18 9.50 8.54 -2.55
CA ARG A 18 9.34 7.72 -3.76
C ARG A 18 8.52 6.46 -3.49
N PHE A 19 8.84 5.73 -2.41
CA PHE A 19 8.07 4.55 -2.01
C PHE A 19 6.63 4.92 -1.65
N PHE A 20 6.42 6.04 -0.96
CA PHE A 20 5.08 6.50 -0.60
C PHE A 20 4.22 6.82 -1.82
N CYS A 21 4.75 7.61 -2.76
CA CYS A 21 4.06 7.93 -4.01
C CYS A 21 3.77 6.67 -4.85
N LEU A 22 4.72 5.74 -4.91
CA LEU A 22 4.55 4.47 -5.60
C LEU A 22 3.44 3.63 -4.94
N GLY A 23 3.39 3.59 -3.62
CA GLY A 23 2.34 2.91 -2.86
C GLY A 23 0.95 3.46 -3.15
N LEU A 24 0.79 4.77 -3.12
CA LEU A 24 -0.47 5.42 -3.46
C LEU A 24 -0.90 5.12 -4.90
N PHE A 25 0.05 5.19 -5.84
CA PHE A 25 -0.23 4.90 -7.25
C PHE A 25 -0.70 3.46 -7.45
N VAL A 26 -0.06 2.51 -6.79
CA VAL A 26 -0.42 1.10 -6.86
C VAL A 26 -1.81 0.84 -6.26
N PHE A 27 -2.10 1.37 -5.06
CA PHE A 27 -3.41 1.21 -4.44
C PHE A 27 -4.52 1.83 -5.29
N PHE A 28 -4.29 3.03 -5.82
CA PHE A 28 -5.22 3.66 -6.74
C PHE A 28 -5.47 2.80 -8.00
N GLY A 29 -4.41 2.23 -8.57
CA GLY A 29 -4.50 1.31 -9.71
C GLY A 29 -5.38 0.08 -9.40
N TYR A 30 -5.18 -0.57 -8.24
CA TYR A 30 -6.03 -1.70 -7.83
C TYR A 30 -7.49 -1.30 -7.62
N ARG A 31 -7.77 -0.11 -7.10
CA ARG A 31 -9.15 0.41 -6.96
C ARG A 31 -9.81 0.61 -8.31
N LEU A 32 -9.09 1.20 -9.26
CA LEU A 32 -9.60 1.37 -10.62
C LEU A 32 -9.87 0.02 -11.29
N LEU A 33 -8.93 -0.93 -11.19
CA LEU A 33 -9.12 -2.28 -11.73
C LEU A 33 -10.34 -2.98 -11.11
N PHE A 34 -10.48 -2.87 -9.78
CA PHE A 34 -11.63 -3.42 -9.07
C PHE A 34 -12.93 -2.79 -9.56
N PHE A 35 -12.98 -1.46 -9.65
CA PHE A 35 -14.13 -0.73 -10.15
C PHE A 35 -14.49 -1.15 -11.58
N LEU A 36 -13.51 -1.16 -12.50
CA LEU A 36 -13.75 -1.54 -13.90
C LEU A 36 -14.29 -2.98 -14.04
N LYS A 37 -13.82 -3.89 -13.18
CA LYS A 37 -14.20 -5.28 -13.23
C LYS A 37 -15.63 -5.54 -12.72
N PHE A 38 -16.06 -4.78 -11.71
CA PHE A 38 -17.35 -5.00 -11.02
C PHE A 38 -18.38 -3.89 -11.28
N LYS A 39 -18.09 -2.96 -12.18
CA LYS A 39 -18.99 -1.85 -12.55
C LYS A 39 -20.37 -2.30 -13.00
N THR A 40 -20.48 -3.42 -13.68
CA THR A 40 -21.73 -3.93 -14.28
C THR A 40 -22.69 -4.55 -13.24
N GLU A 41 -22.20 -4.86 -12.05
CA GLU A 41 -22.99 -5.53 -11.00
C GLU A 41 -23.69 -4.54 -10.06
N ALA A 42 -23.35 -3.25 -10.10
CA ALA A 42 -23.90 -2.25 -9.20
C ALA A 42 -24.26 -0.95 -9.95
N ASN A 43 -25.50 -0.51 -9.78
CA ASN A 43 -25.96 0.80 -10.25
C ASN A 43 -25.52 1.87 -9.24
N TYR A 44 -24.42 2.58 -9.51
CA TYR A 44 -24.00 3.72 -8.69
C TYR A 44 -23.96 5.01 -9.52
N THR A 45 -24.22 6.10 -8.84
CA THR A 45 -24.07 7.45 -9.40
C THR A 45 -22.58 7.84 -9.44
N LEU A 46 -22.24 8.76 -10.33
CA LEU A 46 -20.86 9.31 -10.39
C LEU A 46 -20.42 9.92 -9.06
N LEU A 47 -21.35 10.52 -8.31
CA LEU A 47 -21.07 11.13 -7.03
C LEU A 47 -20.64 10.09 -5.99
N GLU A 48 -21.38 9.01 -5.88
CA GLU A 48 -21.05 7.88 -4.97
C GLU A 48 -19.68 7.26 -5.32
N LEU A 49 -19.34 7.18 -6.61
CA LEU A 49 -18.02 6.71 -7.03
C LEU A 49 -16.90 7.64 -6.57
N VAL A 50 -17.04 8.96 -6.77
CA VAL A 50 -16.03 9.93 -6.34
C VAL A 50 -15.85 9.90 -4.84
N GLU A 51 -16.96 9.82 -4.09
CA GLU A 51 -16.95 9.71 -2.64
C GLU A 51 -16.22 8.44 -2.17
N ALA A 52 -16.52 7.30 -2.76
CA ALA A 52 -15.86 6.03 -2.46
C ALA A 52 -14.35 6.06 -2.76
N LEU A 53 -13.94 6.69 -3.88
CA LEU A 53 -12.53 6.86 -4.22
C LEU A 53 -11.83 7.78 -3.22
N PHE A 54 -12.47 8.87 -2.78
CA PHE A 54 -11.91 9.80 -1.80
C PHE A 54 -11.69 9.12 -0.44
N PHE A 55 -12.69 8.41 0.09
CA PHE A 55 -12.54 7.63 1.32
C PHE A 55 -11.46 6.55 1.16
N GLY A 56 -11.39 5.94 0.00
CA GLY A 56 -10.36 4.96 -0.31
C GLY A 56 -8.95 5.51 -0.22
N ILE A 57 -8.68 6.63 -0.87
CA ILE A 57 -7.37 7.30 -0.82
C ILE A 57 -7.01 7.69 0.63
N ARG A 58 -7.97 8.18 1.40
CA ARG A 58 -7.77 8.50 2.82
C ARG A 58 -7.33 7.28 3.62
N PHE A 59 -7.96 6.13 3.39
CA PHE A 59 -7.61 4.87 4.06
C PHE A 59 -6.22 4.38 3.65
N ASP A 60 -5.90 4.43 2.35
CA ASP A 60 -4.61 4.02 1.82
C ASP A 60 -3.46 4.89 2.36
N ASN A 61 -3.70 6.22 2.47
CA ASN A 61 -2.76 7.13 3.12
C ASN A 61 -2.49 6.74 4.58
N ALA A 62 -3.53 6.46 5.36
CA ALA A 62 -3.38 6.05 6.75
C ALA A 62 -2.56 4.76 6.85
N LEU A 63 -2.87 3.75 6.03
CA LEU A 63 -2.17 2.47 5.99
C LEU A 63 -0.68 2.65 5.65
N LEU A 64 -0.36 3.47 4.64
CA LEU A 64 1.02 3.79 4.28
C LEU A 64 1.73 4.54 5.41
N CYS A 65 1.12 5.54 6.03
CA CYS A 65 1.71 6.29 7.14
C CYS A 65 2.09 5.37 8.31
N TYR A 66 1.23 4.45 8.71
CA TYR A 66 1.54 3.48 9.75
C TYR A 66 2.71 2.56 9.36
N SER A 67 2.73 2.09 8.13
CA SER A 67 3.80 1.22 7.63
C SER A 67 5.15 1.92 7.52
N PHE A 68 5.13 3.20 7.19
CA PHE A 68 6.34 4.01 7.03
C PHE A 68 6.92 4.49 8.36
N PHE A 69 6.19 4.36 9.46
CA PHE A 69 6.65 4.82 10.78
C PHE A 69 7.97 4.16 11.18
N ILE A 70 8.07 2.83 11.06
CA ILE A 70 9.30 2.07 11.42
C ILE A 70 10.48 2.45 10.51
N PRO A 71 10.39 2.39 9.17
CA PRO A 71 11.49 2.81 8.29
C PRO A 71 11.93 4.26 8.50
N LEU A 72 10.97 5.16 8.73
CA LEU A 72 11.27 6.57 9.00
C LEU A 72 12.10 6.73 10.26
N LEU A 73 11.76 6.01 11.34
CA LEU A 73 12.50 6.04 12.60
C LEU A 73 13.91 5.47 12.43
N LEU A 74 14.09 4.36 11.72
CA LEU A 74 15.40 3.78 11.42
C LEU A 74 16.26 4.71 10.59
N LEU A 75 15.69 5.37 9.59
CA LEU A 75 16.42 6.33 8.74
C LEU A 75 16.76 7.60 9.50
N PHE A 76 15.88 8.07 10.39
CA PHE A 76 16.15 9.22 11.25
C PHE A 76 17.35 8.95 12.18
N ILE A 77 17.40 7.77 12.81
CA ILE A 77 18.54 7.35 13.63
C ILE A 77 19.82 7.33 12.79
N ASN A 78 19.76 6.76 11.57
CA ASN A 78 20.92 6.72 10.69
C ASN A 78 21.44 8.11 10.31
N GLU A 79 20.56 9.06 10.03
CA GLU A 79 20.94 10.45 9.74
C GLU A 79 21.54 11.16 10.98
N ALA A 80 20.98 10.91 12.18
CA ALA A 80 21.50 11.48 13.43
C ALA A 80 22.95 11.02 13.72
N PHE A 81 23.33 9.82 13.30
CA PHE A 81 24.70 9.28 13.40
C PHE A 81 25.54 9.51 12.12
N VAL A 82 25.22 10.55 11.35
CA VAL A 82 25.98 10.98 10.15
C VAL A 82 26.12 9.85 9.12
N ASN A 83 25.02 9.14 8.82
CA ASN A 83 24.99 8.05 7.83
C ASN A 83 26.00 6.91 8.08
N LYS A 84 26.39 6.70 9.33
CA LYS A 84 27.41 5.74 9.73
C LYS A 84 27.00 4.29 9.54
N TYR A 85 25.68 4.02 9.59
CA TYR A 85 25.14 2.66 9.59
C TYR A 85 24.41 2.32 8.28
N LYS A 86 25.15 1.87 7.27
CA LYS A 86 24.53 1.40 6.00
C LYS A 86 23.48 0.31 6.23
N ILE A 87 23.64 -0.48 7.28
CA ILE A 87 22.72 -1.57 7.64
C ILE A 87 21.30 -1.06 7.94
N LEU A 88 21.15 0.10 8.61
CA LEU A 88 19.84 0.67 8.92
C LEU A 88 19.09 1.07 7.66
N LYS A 89 19.79 1.59 6.66
CA LYS A 89 19.21 1.92 5.36
C LYS A 89 18.75 0.64 4.63
N THR A 90 19.58 -0.40 4.63
CA THR A 90 19.26 -1.68 4.00
C THR A 90 18.06 -2.34 4.69
N LEU A 91 18.01 -2.33 6.03
CA LEU A 91 16.87 -2.83 6.80
C LEU A 91 15.57 -2.06 6.48
N SER A 92 15.65 -0.73 6.39
CA SER A 92 14.48 0.10 6.05
C SER A 92 13.93 -0.24 4.65
N VAL A 93 14.79 -0.37 3.67
CA VAL A 93 14.40 -0.74 2.30
C VAL A 93 13.86 -2.17 2.26
N GLY A 94 14.52 -3.11 2.94
CA GLY A 94 14.05 -4.50 3.04
C GLY A 94 12.67 -4.59 3.68
N PHE A 95 12.45 -3.89 4.80
CA PHE A 95 11.16 -3.84 5.47
C PHE A 95 10.07 -3.28 4.55
N LEU A 96 10.32 -2.14 3.88
CA LEU A 96 9.37 -1.56 2.93
C LEU A 96 9.06 -2.53 1.79
N SER A 97 10.06 -3.21 1.24
CA SER A 97 9.86 -4.19 0.17
C SER A 97 8.95 -5.33 0.60
N VAL A 98 9.15 -5.88 1.79
CA VAL A 98 8.29 -6.94 2.35
C VAL A 98 6.86 -6.44 2.56
N VAL A 99 6.69 -5.26 3.16
CA VAL A 99 5.37 -4.66 3.36
C VAL A 99 4.65 -4.44 2.03
N PHE A 100 5.36 -3.95 1.00
CA PHE A 100 4.79 -3.78 -0.33
C PHE A 100 4.35 -5.11 -0.95
N LEU A 101 5.16 -6.17 -0.83
CA LEU A 101 4.79 -7.50 -1.31
C LEU A 101 3.51 -8.02 -0.63
N VAL A 102 3.39 -7.84 0.69
CA VAL A 102 2.18 -8.22 1.43
C VAL A 102 0.97 -7.43 0.93
N TYR A 103 1.11 -6.13 0.72
CA TYR A 103 0.00 -5.31 0.20
C TYR A 103 -0.42 -5.72 -1.20
N GLN A 104 0.54 -5.98 -2.09
CA GLN A 104 0.27 -6.48 -3.45
C GLN A 104 -0.50 -7.81 -3.40
N PHE A 105 -0.05 -8.72 -2.54
CA PHE A 105 -0.71 -10.01 -2.37
C PHE A 105 -2.15 -9.85 -1.88
N VAL A 106 -2.40 -9.03 -0.86
CA VAL A 106 -3.74 -8.77 -0.32
C VAL A 106 -4.65 -8.12 -1.36
N CYS A 107 -4.15 -7.12 -2.08
CA CYS A 107 -4.91 -6.46 -3.14
C CYS A 107 -5.24 -7.41 -4.30
N ALA A 108 -4.28 -8.22 -4.72
CA ALA A 108 -4.49 -9.20 -5.79
C ALA A 108 -5.48 -10.29 -5.36
N ALA A 109 -5.37 -10.80 -4.13
CA ALA A 109 -6.28 -11.82 -3.59
C ALA A 109 -7.70 -11.30 -3.39
N ASN A 110 -7.87 -9.99 -3.13
CA ASN A 110 -9.18 -9.39 -2.94
C ASN A 110 -10.08 -9.50 -4.19
N VAL A 111 -9.50 -9.44 -5.39
CA VAL A 111 -10.26 -9.49 -6.66
C VAL A 111 -10.98 -10.84 -6.88
N PRO A 112 -10.30 -12.00 -6.87
CA PRO A 112 -10.96 -13.29 -7.00
C PRO A 112 -11.87 -13.60 -5.81
N TYR A 113 -11.46 -13.21 -4.59
CA TYR A 113 -12.26 -13.41 -3.39
C TYR A 113 -13.62 -12.70 -3.49
N TYR A 114 -13.64 -11.41 -3.92
CA TYR A 114 -14.88 -10.67 -4.11
C TYR A 114 -15.78 -11.30 -5.16
N LYS A 115 -15.19 -11.75 -6.28
CA LYS A 115 -15.95 -12.44 -7.34
C LYS A 115 -16.69 -13.69 -6.82
N GLN A 116 -16.10 -14.41 -5.87
CA GLN A 116 -16.62 -15.67 -5.36
C GLN A 116 -17.61 -15.49 -4.20
N PHE A 117 -17.35 -14.52 -3.32
CA PHE A 117 -18.07 -14.37 -2.04
C PHE A 117 -18.92 -13.10 -1.96
N GLY A 118 -18.83 -12.18 -2.92
CA GLY A 118 -19.53 -10.88 -2.89
C GLY A 118 -19.07 -9.92 -1.80
N ASN A 119 -17.99 -10.27 -1.07
CA ASN A 119 -17.45 -9.48 0.04
C ASN A 119 -15.95 -9.28 -0.13
N HIS A 120 -15.43 -8.17 0.44
CA HIS A 120 -13.98 -7.92 0.47
C HIS A 120 -13.25 -8.93 1.35
N PHE A 121 -11.99 -9.19 0.98
CA PHE A 121 -11.10 -10.05 1.74
C PHE A 121 -10.95 -9.54 3.18
N ASN A 122 -11.33 -10.37 4.16
CA ASN A 122 -11.38 -10.03 5.57
C ASN A 122 -10.84 -11.17 6.44
N LYS A 123 -10.82 -10.97 7.76
CA LYS A 123 -10.36 -11.98 8.74
C LYS A 123 -11.06 -13.34 8.61
N ASN A 124 -12.31 -13.37 8.17
CA ASN A 124 -13.06 -14.61 8.03
C ASN A 124 -12.50 -15.48 6.89
N ALA A 125 -11.89 -14.86 5.86
CA ALA A 125 -11.20 -15.59 4.79
C ALA A 125 -10.01 -16.41 5.34
N LEU A 126 -9.33 -15.92 6.38
CA LEU A 126 -8.23 -16.62 7.02
C LEU A 126 -8.68 -17.81 7.87
N LEU A 127 -9.93 -17.82 8.34
CA LEU A 127 -10.50 -18.93 9.10
C LEU A 127 -10.82 -20.15 8.21
N TRP A 128 -10.95 -19.96 6.90
CA TRP A 128 -11.18 -21.00 5.91
C TRP A 128 -9.92 -21.77 5.49
N LYS A 129 -8.92 -21.75 6.33
CA LYS A 129 -7.60 -22.36 6.15
C LYS A 129 -7.65 -23.86 5.78
N GLY A 130 -8.76 -24.57 6.10
CA GLY A 130 -8.98 -25.98 5.76
C GLY A 130 -9.35 -26.26 4.32
N ASN A 131 -9.77 -25.26 3.55
CA ASN A 131 -10.25 -25.41 2.18
C ASN A 131 -9.51 -24.50 1.18
N ALA A 132 -8.19 -24.50 1.24
CA ALA A 132 -7.36 -23.69 0.34
C ALA A 132 -7.62 -23.96 -1.15
N SER A 133 -7.93 -25.22 -1.52
CA SER A 133 -8.32 -25.61 -2.87
C SER A 133 -9.62 -24.94 -3.33
N PHE A 134 -10.57 -24.76 -2.42
CA PHE A 134 -11.84 -24.08 -2.71
C PHE A 134 -11.65 -22.58 -2.92
N VAL A 135 -10.75 -21.95 -2.15
CA VAL A 135 -10.44 -20.51 -2.27
C VAL A 135 -9.65 -20.19 -3.55
N LEU A 136 -8.83 -21.13 -4.01
CA LEU A 136 -8.00 -20.97 -5.22
C LEU A 136 -8.73 -21.38 -6.50
N GLY A 137 -9.94 -21.94 -6.40
CA GLY A 137 -10.77 -22.28 -7.58
C GLY A 137 -10.27 -23.48 -8.38
N PHE A 138 -9.52 -24.39 -7.73
CA PHE A 138 -9.12 -25.69 -8.29
C PHE A 138 -9.95 -26.82 -7.73
#